data_34863a641e02e5fe75df28d2ca8d0d83
#
_entry.id   34863a641e02e5fe75df28d2ca8d0d83
#
_cell.length_a   1.000
_cell.length_b   1.000
_cell.length_c   1.000
_cell.angle_alpha   90.00
_cell.angle_beta   90.00
_cell.angle_gamma   90.00
#
_symmetry.space_group_name_H-M   'P 1'
#
loop_
_entity.id
_entity.type
_entity.pdbx_description
1 polymer ?
#
loop_
_entity_poly.entity_id
_entity_poly.type
_entity_poly.pdbx_seq_one_letter_code
_entity_poly.pdbx_strand_id
1 'polypeptide(L)'
;MIGYEGVTLEQAWIERPSAYLSVCVPGFPNLVMLNGPNGPVGNFSLIDVADIQLAYFFQLVARVREGGSRHFSATPEAAERFEAERVEATRKTVWVSGCSSWYLDDRGVPAAWPWSMQRFREVMRSPDLKDFAVA
;
A
#
# COMPACT_ATOMS: atom_id res chain seq x y z
N MET A 1 2.75 -12.44 12.56
CA MET A 1 1.39 -11.89 12.38
C MET A 1 0.60 -12.86 11.52
N ILE A 2 -0.65 -13.12 11.84
CA ILE A 2 -1.49 -14.14 11.19
C ILE A 2 -2.75 -13.46 10.66
N GLY A 3 -3.02 -13.64 9.37
CA GLY A 3 -4.20 -13.16 8.67
C GLY A 3 -5.32 -14.21 8.59
N TYR A 4 -6.22 -14.04 7.62
CA TYR A 4 -7.28 -15.02 7.36
C TYR A 4 -6.70 -16.40 7.03
N GLU A 5 -7.45 -17.44 7.37
CA GLU A 5 -7.08 -18.85 7.09
C GLU A 5 -5.72 -19.27 7.66
N GLY A 6 -5.19 -18.53 8.63
CA GLY A 6 -3.92 -18.86 9.27
C GLY A 6 -2.68 -18.46 8.47
N VAL A 7 -2.83 -17.73 7.36
CA VAL A 7 -1.70 -17.24 6.54
C VAL A 7 -0.87 -16.25 7.35
N THR A 8 0.43 -16.47 7.42
CA THR A 8 1.35 -15.49 8.07
C THR A 8 1.75 -14.40 7.10
N LEU A 9 2.12 -13.22 7.64
CA LEU A 9 2.62 -12.12 6.82
C LEU A 9 3.88 -12.52 6.03
N GLU A 10 4.72 -13.36 6.61
CA GLU A 10 5.90 -13.93 5.99
C GLU A 10 5.56 -14.79 4.75
N GLN A 11 4.49 -15.58 4.85
CA GLN A 11 3.97 -16.36 3.71
C GLN A 11 3.34 -15.45 2.64
N ALA A 12 2.57 -14.44 3.04
CA ALA A 12 1.99 -13.48 2.10
C ALA A 12 3.05 -12.67 1.34
N TRP A 13 4.20 -12.48 1.94
CA TRP A 13 5.33 -11.74 1.36
C TRP A 13 6.48 -12.64 0.90
N ILE A 14 6.22 -13.93 0.65
CA ILE A 14 7.26 -14.89 0.27
C ILE A 14 8.01 -14.48 -1.01
N GLU A 15 7.33 -13.86 -1.95
CA GLU A 15 7.96 -13.31 -3.15
C GLU A 15 8.57 -11.94 -2.88
N ARG A 16 7.78 -11.03 -2.34
CA ARG A 16 8.20 -9.66 -2.01
C ARG A 16 7.22 -8.96 -1.07
N PRO A 17 7.71 -8.05 -0.21
CA PRO A 17 6.84 -7.18 0.56
C PRO A 17 6.00 -6.28 -0.35
N SER A 18 4.69 -6.28 -0.17
CA SER A 18 3.76 -5.42 -0.90
C SER A 18 2.58 -5.02 -0.02
N ALA A 19 2.00 -3.85 -0.30
CA ALA A 19 0.81 -3.38 0.39
C ALA A 19 -0.01 -2.46 -0.52
N TYR A 20 -1.33 -2.60 -0.48
CA TYR A 20 -2.24 -1.68 -1.15
C TYR A 20 -2.07 -0.28 -0.60
N LEU A 21 -1.73 0.68 -1.48
CA LEU A 21 -1.41 2.08 -1.15
C LEU A 21 -0.33 2.24 -0.05
N SER A 22 0.54 1.25 0.14
CA SER A 22 1.54 1.23 1.23
C SER A 22 0.93 1.17 2.64
N VAL A 23 -0.33 0.80 2.76
CA VAL A 23 -1.09 0.86 4.02
C VAL A 23 -1.64 -0.50 4.44
N CYS A 24 -2.32 -1.22 3.55
CA CYS A 24 -3.04 -2.45 3.89
C CYS A 24 -2.54 -3.66 3.11
N VAL A 25 -2.48 -4.81 3.77
CA VAL A 25 -2.16 -6.10 3.13
C VAL A 25 -3.45 -6.91 2.98
N PRO A 26 -3.78 -7.42 1.78
CA PRO A 26 -4.92 -8.31 1.60
C PRO A 26 -4.87 -9.52 2.53
N GLY A 27 -6.02 -9.87 3.11
CA GLY A 27 -6.11 -11.01 4.02
C GLY A 27 -5.68 -10.73 5.46
N PHE A 28 -5.22 -9.52 5.77
CA PHE A 28 -4.83 -9.12 7.13
C PHE A 28 -5.78 -8.04 7.68
N PRO A 29 -6.90 -8.46 8.31
CA PRO A 29 -7.90 -7.52 8.78
C PRO A 29 -7.36 -6.58 9.85
N ASN A 30 -7.72 -5.31 9.74
CA ASN A 30 -7.32 -4.23 10.66
C ASN A 30 -5.79 -4.01 10.76
N LEU A 31 -5.00 -4.62 9.87
CA LEU A 31 -3.59 -4.32 9.76
C LEU A 31 -3.41 -3.06 8.93
N VAL A 32 -2.86 -2.04 9.54
CA VAL A 32 -2.50 -0.79 8.89
C VAL A 32 -1.02 -0.50 9.17
N MET A 33 -0.29 -0.16 8.12
CA MET A 33 1.11 0.21 8.20
C MET A 33 1.27 1.70 7.91
N LEU A 34 2.20 2.33 8.61
CA LEU A 34 2.71 3.64 8.26
C LEU A 34 4.06 3.46 7.58
N ASN A 35 4.27 4.17 6.47
CA ASN A 35 5.47 3.99 5.64
C ASN A 35 5.69 2.52 5.23
N GLY A 36 4.61 1.82 4.91
CA GLY A 36 4.67 0.43 4.48
C GLY A 36 5.31 0.25 3.09
N PRO A 37 5.43 -0.99 2.62
CA PRO A 37 6.03 -1.30 1.32
C PRO A 37 5.37 -0.53 0.19
N ASN A 38 6.17 -0.18 -0.83
CA ASN A 38 5.74 0.53 -2.05
C ASN A 38 5.27 1.98 -1.83
N GLY A 39 5.57 2.56 -0.68
CA GLY A 39 5.25 3.95 -0.35
C GLY A 39 6.25 4.97 -0.87
N PRO A 40 5.95 6.26 -0.71
CA PRO A 40 6.89 7.34 -1.01
C PRO A 40 8.13 7.27 -0.12
N VAL A 41 9.31 7.27 -0.74
CA VAL A 41 10.61 7.25 -0.07
C VAL A 41 11.60 8.16 -0.79
N GLY A 42 12.74 8.40 -0.20
CA GLY A 42 13.81 9.21 -0.79
C GLY A 42 13.57 10.70 -0.65
N ASN A 43 12.96 11.33 -1.63
CA ASN A 43 12.73 12.77 -1.66
C ASN A 43 11.52 13.25 -0.84
N PHE A 44 10.86 12.33 -0.13
CA PHE A 44 9.65 12.62 0.64
C PHE A 44 9.93 12.56 2.13
N SER A 45 9.27 13.44 2.90
CA SER A 45 9.27 13.35 4.35
C SER A 45 8.45 12.15 4.80
N LEU A 46 9.08 11.21 5.48
CA LEU A 46 8.38 10.03 6.04
C LEU A 46 7.37 10.42 7.12
N ILE A 47 7.57 11.55 7.79
CA ILE A 47 6.62 12.10 8.77
C ILE A 47 5.35 12.58 8.04
N ASP A 48 5.51 13.36 6.97
CA ASP A 48 4.38 13.83 6.17
C ASP A 48 3.60 12.67 5.54
N VAL A 49 4.31 11.64 5.07
CA VAL A 49 3.68 10.42 4.54
C VAL A 49 2.87 9.72 5.62
N ALA A 50 3.43 9.55 6.82
CA ALA A 50 2.75 8.92 7.95
C ALA A 50 1.51 9.71 8.39
N ASP A 51 1.57 11.04 8.44
CA ASP A 51 0.43 11.90 8.79
C ASP A 51 -0.72 11.75 7.78
N ILE A 52 -0.40 11.70 6.48
CA ILE A 52 -1.39 11.47 5.42
C ILE A 52 -2.02 10.08 5.56
N GLN A 53 -1.21 9.06 5.83
CA GLN A 53 -1.68 7.68 6.04
C GLN A 53 -2.54 7.55 7.29
N LEU A 54 -2.21 8.23 8.37
CA LEU A 54 -3.04 8.29 9.59
C LEU A 54 -4.40 8.93 9.31
N ALA A 55 -4.43 10.05 8.59
CA ALA A 55 -5.69 10.69 8.23
C ALA A 55 -6.58 9.78 7.37
N TYR A 56 -5.99 9.03 6.44
CA TYR A 56 -6.68 8.02 5.64
C TYR A 56 -7.22 6.88 6.51
N PHE A 57 -6.40 6.36 7.41
CA PHE A 57 -6.78 5.30 8.35
C PHE A 57 -7.98 5.69 9.21
N PHE A 58 -7.96 6.88 9.82
CA PHE A 58 -9.08 7.32 10.64
C PHE A 58 -10.39 7.47 9.85
N GLN A 59 -10.32 7.94 8.61
CA GLN A 59 -11.49 7.97 7.73
C GLN A 59 -12.00 6.56 7.42
N LEU A 60 -11.10 5.62 7.14
CA LEU A 60 -11.47 4.22 6.87
C LEU A 60 -12.16 3.60 8.07
N VAL A 61 -11.60 3.76 9.28
CA VAL A 61 -12.19 3.27 10.52
C VAL A 61 -13.58 3.88 10.77
N ALA A 62 -13.72 5.19 10.57
CA ALA A 62 -15.00 5.86 10.75
C ALA A 62 -16.07 5.28 9.81
N ARG A 63 -15.77 5.14 8.52
CA ARG A 63 -16.71 4.60 7.51
C ARG A 63 -17.09 3.15 7.78
N VAL A 64 -16.12 2.32 8.18
CA VAL A 64 -16.36 0.91 8.51
C VAL A 64 -17.30 0.81 9.72
N ARG A 65 -17.08 1.62 10.74
CA ARG A 65 -17.95 1.65 11.95
C ARG A 65 -19.35 2.19 11.66
N GLU A 66 -19.47 3.24 10.85
CA GLU A 66 -20.76 3.78 10.41
C GLU A 66 -21.55 2.73 9.62
N GLY A 67 -20.90 1.88 8.84
CA GLY A 67 -21.49 0.72 8.16
C GLY A 67 -21.83 -0.46 9.09
N GLY A 68 -21.56 -0.36 10.39
CA GLY A 68 -21.81 -1.43 11.36
C GLY A 68 -20.77 -2.55 11.35
N SER A 69 -19.71 -2.41 10.58
CA SER A 69 -18.63 -3.39 10.45
C SER A 69 -17.58 -3.23 11.54
N ARG A 70 -16.82 -4.29 11.79
CA ARG A 70 -15.79 -4.33 12.85
C ARG A 70 -14.38 -4.49 12.29
N HIS A 71 -14.26 -4.92 11.06
CA HIS A 71 -12.96 -5.10 10.43
C HIS A 71 -13.01 -4.80 8.94
N PHE A 72 -11.85 -4.50 8.40
CA PHE A 72 -11.61 -4.23 6.99
C PHE A 72 -10.27 -4.84 6.58
N SER A 73 -10.18 -5.21 5.32
CA SER A 73 -8.94 -5.63 4.66
C SER A 73 -8.97 -5.14 3.23
N ALA A 74 -7.84 -4.73 2.67
CA ALA A 74 -7.80 -4.47 1.23
C ALA A 74 -8.18 -5.75 0.46
N THR A 75 -8.89 -5.60 -0.65
CA THR A 75 -9.19 -6.74 -1.51
C THR A 75 -7.95 -7.15 -2.32
N PRO A 76 -7.78 -8.45 -2.66
CA PRO A 76 -6.71 -8.88 -3.55
C PRO A 76 -6.73 -8.12 -4.88
N GLU A 77 -7.91 -7.93 -5.47
CA GLU A 77 -8.09 -7.25 -6.74
C GLU A 77 -7.62 -5.79 -6.70
N ALA A 78 -7.88 -5.09 -5.60
CA ALA A 78 -7.41 -3.71 -5.41
C ALA A 78 -5.88 -3.66 -5.31
N ALA A 79 -5.29 -4.60 -4.58
CA ALA A 79 -3.84 -4.68 -4.42
C ALA A 79 -3.15 -5.06 -5.73
N GLU A 80 -3.68 -6.02 -6.49
CA GLU A 80 -3.15 -6.41 -7.79
C GLU A 80 -3.22 -5.28 -8.81
N ARG A 81 -4.35 -4.57 -8.87
CA ARG A 81 -4.52 -3.39 -9.72
C ARG A 81 -3.51 -2.31 -9.37
N PHE A 82 -3.36 -2.00 -8.10
CA PHE A 82 -2.38 -1.02 -7.62
C PHE A 82 -0.96 -1.42 -7.99
N GLU A 83 -0.58 -2.68 -7.78
CA GLU A 83 0.75 -3.18 -8.13
C GLU A 83 1.02 -3.11 -9.64
N ALA A 84 0.06 -3.48 -10.47
CA ALA A 84 0.18 -3.40 -11.92
C ALA A 84 0.40 -1.94 -12.40
N GLU A 85 -0.39 -0.99 -11.88
CA GLU A 85 -0.24 0.43 -12.16
C GLU A 85 1.12 0.97 -11.70
N ARG A 86 1.55 0.56 -10.50
CA ARG A 86 2.84 0.95 -9.91
C ARG A 86 4.01 0.47 -10.77
N VAL A 87 4.02 -0.79 -11.15
CA VAL A 87 5.07 -1.38 -12.01
C VAL A 87 5.14 -0.67 -13.35
N GLU A 88 4.01 -0.40 -13.99
CA GLU A 88 3.97 0.33 -15.25
C GLU A 88 4.49 1.77 -15.11
N ALA A 89 4.13 2.44 -14.02
CA ALA A 89 4.60 3.80 -13.77
C ALA A 89 6.11 3.85 -13.49
N THR A 90 6.67 2.85 -12.80
CA THR A 90 8.11 2.80 -12.51
C THR A 90 8.96 2.69 -13.76
N ARG A 91 8.48 2.07 -14.84
CA ARG A 91 9.18 1.98 -16.12
C ARG A 91 9.50 3.33 -16.74
N LYS A 92 8.76 4.37 -16.35
CA LYS A 92 8.93 5.75 -16.83
C LYS A 92 9.84 6.58 -15.93
N THR A 93 10.41 6.00 -14.88
CA THR A 93 11.27 6.69 -13.94
C THR A 93 12.75 6.47 -14.25
N VAL A 94 13.58 7.38 -13.74
CA VAL A 94 15.05 7.26 -13.85
C VAL A 94 15.63 6.03 -13.13
N TRP A 95 14.89 5.42 -12.24
CA TRP A 95 15.30 4.25 -11.47
C TRP A 95 15.59 3.01 -12.32
N VAL A 96 15.00 2.92 -13.51
CA VAL A 96 15.20 1.79 -14.46
C VAL A 96 16.32 2.02 -15.47
N SER A 97 17.02 3.14 -15.39
CA SER A 97 18.07 3.52 -16.36
C SER A 97 19.44 2.88 -16.12
N GLY A 98 19.50 1.70 -15.48
CA GLY A 98 20.71 0.89 -15.38
C GLY A 98 21.54 1.08 -14.12
N CYS A 99 21.04 1.77 -13.10
CA CYS A 99 21.71 1.84 -11.79
C CYS A 99 21.40 0.58 -10.97
N SER A 100 22.42 -0.08 -10.46
CA SER A 100 22.27 -1.06 -9.40
C SER A 100 21.86 -0.33 -8.11
N SER A 101 20.64 -0.56 -7.63
CA SER A 101 20.12 0.09 -6.45
C SER A 101 19.46 -0.93 -5.53
N TRP A 102 19.66 -0.79 -4.24
CA TRP A 102 18.98 -1.59 -3.21
C TRP A 102 17.46 -1.35 -3.14
N TYR A 103 16.96 -0.32 -3.83
CA TYR A 103 15.52 -0.09 -4.01
C TYR A 103 14.87 -1.00 -5.06
N LEU A 104 15.65 -1.73 -5.86
CA LEU A 104 15.12 -2.64 -6.88
C LEU A 104 14.77 -3.99 -6.25
N ASP A 105 13.60 -4.51 -6.58
CA ASP A 105 13.24 -5.88 -6.25
C ASP A 105 13.94 -6.89 -7.19
N ASP A 106 13.65 -8.18 -7.01
CA ASP A 106 14.19 -9.28 -7.82
C ASP A 106 13.85 -9.20 -9.31
N ARG A 107 12.82 -8.43 -9.69
CA ARG A 107 12.43 -8.14 -11.07
C ARG A 107 13.17 -6.93 -11.67
N GLY A 108 14.00 -6.24 -10.87
CA GLY A 108 14.58 -4.96 -11.24
C GLY A 108 13.58 -3.80 -11.22
N VAL A 109 12.46 -3.96 -10.51
CA VAL A 109 11.42 -2.95 -10.34
C VAL A 109 11.64 -2.20 -9.03
N PRO A 110 11.63 -0.86 -9.04
CA PRO A 110 11.71 -0.09 -7.81
C PRO A 110 10.58 -0.41 -6.85
N ALA A 111 10.91 -0.82 -5.62
CA ALA A 111 9.96 -1.14 -4.56
C ALA A 111 9.42 0.13 -3.87
N ALA A 112 9.23 1.21 -4.60
CA ALA A 112 8.85 2.52 -4.10
C ALA A 112 7.65 3.09 -4.87
N TRP A 113 7.11 4.19 -4.36
CA TRP A 113 6.06 4.98 -5.00
C TRP A 113 6.63 5.73 -6.22
N PRO A 114 6.13 5.50 -7.44
CA PRO A 114 6.73 6.07 -8.65
C PRO A 114 6.15 7.44 -9.04
N TRP A 115 5.09 7.87 -8.37
CA TRP A 115 4.38 9.10 -8.71
C TRP A 115 4.76 10.25 -7.79
N SER A 116 4.19 11.43 -8.05
CA SER A 116 4.39 12.63 -7.24
C SER A 116 3.74 12.52 -5.85
N MET A 117 4.20 13.36 -4.92
CA MET A 117 3.56 13.53 -3.61
C MET A 117 2.13 14.08 -3.74
N GLN A 118 1.87 14.90 -4.75
CA GLN A 118 0.51 15.38 -5.03
C GLN A 118 -0.43 14.22 -5.32
N ARG A 119 -0.02 13.28 -6.17
CA ARG A 119 -0.83 12.07 -6.45
C ARG A 119 -1.02 11.22 -5.19
N PHE A 120 0.00 11.09 -4.35
CA PHE A 120 -0.14 10.40 -3.08
C PHE A 120 -1.22 11.05 -2.19
N ARG A 121 -1.19 12.37 -2.05
CA ARG A 121 -2.22 13.13 -1.32
C ARG A 121 -3.62 12.96 -1.92
N GLU A 122 -3.72 12.90 -3.23
CA GLU A 122 -5.00 12.71 -3.93
C GLU A 122 -5.61 11.33 -3.65
N VAL A 123 -4.84 10.25 -3.79
CA VAL A 123 -5.35 8.88 -3.54
C VAL A 123 -5.61 8.61 -2.06
N MET A 124 -4.88 9.28 -1.17
CA MET A 124 -5.06 9.20 0.29
C MET A 124 -6.14 10.16 0.83
N ARG A 125 -6.76 10.98 -0.01
CA ARG A 125 -7.77 11.95 0.44
C ARG A 125 -8.98 11.29 1.05
N SER A 126 -9.39 10.15 0.49
CA SER A 126 -10.60 9.45 0.91
C SER A 126 -10.54 7.97 0.51
N PRO A 127 -10.77 7.03 1.44
CA PRO A 127 -10.86 5.62 1.11
C PRO A 127 -12.04 5.34 0.17
N ASP A 128 -11.82 4.52 -0.86
CA ASP A 128 -12.91 3.92 -1.64
C ASP A 128 -13.23 2.55 -1.02
N LEU A 129 -14.41 2.42 -0.42
CA LEU A 129 -14.81 1.18 0.25
C LEU A 129 -14.95 -0.01 -0.70
N LYS A 130 -15.02 0.20 -2.02
CA LYS A 130 -15.00 -0.88 -3.01
C LYS A 130 -13.68 -1.65 -3.03
N ASP A 131 -12.61 -1.01 -2.59
CA ASP A 131 -11.28 -1.61 -2.52
C ASP A 131 -11.05 -2.37 -1.21
N PHE A 132 -12.07 -2.45 -0.36
CA PHE A 132 -11.99 -3.12 0.94
C PHE A 132 -13.09 -4.16 1.13
N ALA A 133 -12.71 -5.33 1.61
CA ALA A 133 -13.61 -6.27 2.24
C ALA A 133 -13.87 -5.78 3.67
N VAL A 134 -15.13 -5.56 4.00
CA VAL A 134 -15.58 -5.09 5.32
C VAL A 134 -16.58 -6.07 5.94
N ALA A 135 -16.49 -6.32 7.26
CA ALA A 135 -17.42 -7.19 7.97
C ALA A 135 -17.54 -6.85 9.45
#